data_5568f2bb2d5348b209d741478c4238fb
#
_entry.id   5568f2bb2d5348b209d741478c4238fb
#
_cell.length_a   1.000
_cell.length_b   1.000
_cell.length_c   1.000
_cell.angle_alpha   90.00
_cell.angle_beta   90.00
_cell.angle_gamma   90.00
#
_symmetry.space_group_name_H-M   'P 1'
#
loop_
_entity.id
_entity.type
_entity.pdbx_description
1 polymer ?
#
loop_
_entity_poly.entity_id
_entity_poly.type
_entity_poly.pdbx_seq_one_letter_code
_entity_poly.pdbx_strand_id
1 'polypeptide(L)'
;MFKKTIIAGSCALAVASLAAPAMAADYKGPDLKGETLTITCPWTGAEEVIFQKVLAVFEKATGATVKHSCSQSSEQQIVIDIKAGSPTNISVFPQPGLAANMAAIGGLVPLDNKSRDYVVKNFAAGKSWADLGTYANKAGKKEFYGVFYNVNLKSLVWYVPENFKEKGYKVPKTMEELQELTKKIAATGEKPWCIGLGSDAATGWPGTDWVEDMMLRTQTPEVYDGWVNNTVKFNDKRVIEALDAYGWFAKNDAYVDGGAKAVATVSFKDSPKGLFASPPKCYMHRQASFITNFFPDGKQEEGDFFYFPGFASKKLGNPVLGGGTILTITKDSKAARAFMDFIAQPQASEIWMAEGGFLTPLKTADINKYKNAQLKKQGEIFLNATTFRFDGSDLMPGAIGAGSFWKGMVDFSSGKSAKEVADDIQKSWDAIK
;
A
#
# COMPACT_ATOMS: atom_id res chain seq x y z
N MET A 1 14.22 85.02 1.76
CA MET A 1 14.08 84.16 2.94
C MET A 1 13.05 83.09 2.65
N PHE A 2 13.44 81.89 2.25
CA PHE A 2 12.54 80.79 2.00
C PHE A 2 12.76 79.72 3.10
N LYS A 3 11.77 79.52 3.92
CA LYS A 3 11.78 78.44 4.92
C LYS A 3 11.45 77.13 4.24
N LYS A 4 12.34 76.15 4.31
CA LYS A 4 12.09 74.75 3.90
C LYS A 4 11.44 73.98 5.05
N THR A 5 10.25 73.51 4.84
CA THR A 5 9.57 72.59 5.75
C THR A 5 9.94 71.16 5.38
N ILE A 6 10.55 70.43 6.30
CA ILE A 6 10.88 69.01 6.14
C ILE A 6 9.68 68.20 6.67
N ILE A 7 9.04 67.43 5.81
CA ILE A 7 8.01 66.46 6.17
C ILE A 7 8.73 65.12 6.39
N ALA A 8 8.77 64.66 7.63
CA ALA A 8 9.25 63.33 7.98
C ALA A 8 8.12 62.31 7.76
N GLY A 9 8.22 61.52 6.70
CA GLY A 9 7.32 60.40 6.44
C GLY A 9 7.77 59.17 7.23
N SER A 10 6.97 58.79 8.23
CA SER A 10 7.15 57.53 8.97
C SER A 10 6.67 56.36 8.11
N CYS A 11 7.57 55.56 7.53
CA CYS A 11 7.26 54.27 6.98
C CYS A 11 7.01 53.25 8.11
N ALA A 12 5.77 52.89 8.36
CA ALA A 12 5.43 51.74 9.20
C ALA A 12 5.70 50.45 8.40
N LEU A 13 6.77 49.75 8.73
CA LEU A 13 6.99 48.37 8.24
C LEU A 13 5.95 47.45 8.89
N ALA A 14 4.96 47.01 8.11
CA ALA A 14 4.09 45.91 8.48
C ALA A 14 4.91 44.61 8.46
N VAL A 15 5.31 44.13 9.63
CA VAL A 15 5.87 42.79 9.78
C VAL A 15 4.71 41.81 9.60
N ALA A 16 4.59 41.23 8.42
CA ALA A 16 3.75 40.09 8.18
C ALA A 16 4.33 38.91 8.96
N SER A 17 3.75 38.61 10.11
CA SER A 17 4.02 37.36 10.83
C SER A 17 3.54 36.22 9.96
N LEU A 18 4.47 35.52 9.31
CA LEU A 18 4.24 34.20 8.74
C LEU A 18 3.82 33.29 9.91
N ALA A 19 2.54 33.01 10.03
CA ALA A 19 2.04 31.98 10.92
C ALA A 19 2.69 30.66 10.49
N ALA A 20 3.62 30.16 11.29
CA ALA A 20 4.12 28.81 11.14
C ALA A 20 2.90 27.87 11.21
N PRO A 21 2.82 26.84 10.35
CA PRO A 21 1.75 25.87 10.42
C PRO A 21 1.73 25.30 11.84
N ALA A 22 0.54 25.23 12.44
CA ALA A 22 0.35 24.64 13.75
C ALA A 22 0.90 23.23 13.71
N MET A 23 2.07 23.00 14.30
CA MET A 23 2.64 21.66 14.45
C MET A 23 1.66 20.84 15.31
N ALA A 24 1.40 19.60 14.89
CA ALA A 24 0.67 18.64 15.72
C ALA A 24 1.23 18.69 17.15
N ALA A 25 0.33 18.56 18.15
CA ALA A 25 0.74 18.61 19.56
C ALA A 25 1.93 17.65 19.76
N ASP A 26 3.02 18.15 20.35
CA ASP A 26 4.26 17.40 20.51
C ASP A 26 3.99 16.06 21.20
N TYR A 27 4.36 14.95 20.55
CA TYR A 27 4.36 13.65 21.22
C TYR A 27 5.26 13.72 22.46
N LYS A 28 4.74 13.30 23.59
CA LYS A 28 5.50 13.21 24.86
C LYS A 28 5.74 11.74 25.16
N GLY A 29 6.88 11.24 24.72
CA GLY A 29 7.33 9.88 25.01
C GLY A 29 8.05 9.78 26.37
N PRO A 30 8.35 8.55 26.83
CA PRO A 30 9.20 8.32 27.98
C PRO A 30 10.65 8.77 27.70
N ASP A 31 11.42 9.06 28.75
CA ASP A 31 12.87 9.28 28.61
C ASP A 31 13.58 7.94 28.27
N LEU A 32 14.15 7.90 27.08
CA LEU A 32 14.88 6.75 26.55
C LEU A 32 16.32 7.12 26.16
N LYS A 33 16.87 8.14 26.80
CA LYS A 33 18.23 8.59 26.55
C LYS A 33 19.23 7.45 26.77
N GLY A 34 20.05 7.18 25.74
CA GLY A 34 21.01 6.07 25.75
C GLY A 34 20.47 4.73 25.23
N GLU A 35 19.15 4.61 25.01
CA GLU A 35 18.56 3.43 24.38
C GLU A 35 18.74 3.49 22.84
N THR A 36 18.93 2.35 22.22
CA THR A 36 18.96 2.21 20.74
C THR A 36 17.78 1.37 20.29
N LEU A 37 17.02 1.90 19.32
CA LEU A 37 15.96 1.20 18.60
C LEU A 37 16.46 0.79 17.23
N THR A 38 16.31 -0.48 16.85
CA THR A 38 16.64 -0.98 15.52
C THR A 38 15.38 -1.39 14.76
N ILE A 39 15.30 -1.04 13.47
CA ILE A 39 14.10 -1.27 12.63
C ILE A 39 14.52 -1.86 11.29
N THR A 40 13.81 -2.89 10.83
CA THR A 40 13.86 -3.38 9.44
C THR A 40 12.55 -3.09 8.73
N CYS A 41 12.60 -2.49 7.52
CA CYS A 41 11.42 -1.98 6.82
C CYS A 41 11.50 -2.14 5.29
N PRO A 42 10.33 -2.15 4.58
CA PRO A 42 10.27 -2.30 3.13
C PRO A 42 10.42 -0.97 2.36
N TRP A 43 10.29 0.16 3.03
CA TRP A 43 10.22 1.47 2.38
C TRP A 43 11.57 1.91 1.84
N THR A 44 11.63 2.32 0.56
CA THR A 44 12.86 2.74 -0.10
C THR A 44 12.68 4.05 -0.87
N GLY A 45 13.76 4.78 -1.09
CA GLY A 45 13.73 6.04 -1.83
C GLY A 45 12.91 7.12 -1.12
N ALA A 46 11.91 7.70 -1.78
CA ALA A 46 11.09 8.77 -1.20
C ALA A 46 10.35 8.32 0.08
N GLU A 47 9.87 7.09 0.13
CA GLU A 47 9.18 6.56 1.31
C GLU A 47 10.10 6.44 2.52
N GLU A 48 11.35 6.01 2.32
CA GLU A 48 12.35 5.94 3.38
C GLU A 48 12.66 7.34 3.94
N VAL A 49 12.83 8.34 3.06
CA VAL A 49 13.06 9.74 3.47
C VAL A 49 11.89 10.27 4.31
N ILE A 50 10.67 9.94 3.95
CA ILE A 50 9.49 10.33 4.74
C ILE A 50 9.47 9.59 6.09
N PHE A 51 9.75 8.29 6.11
CA PHE A 51 9.81 7.52 7.34
C PHE A 51 10.88 8.05 8.29
N GLN A 52 12.03 8.48 7.79
CA GLN A 52 13.06 9.15 8.59
C GLN A 52 12.54 10.39 9.33
N LYS A 53 11.62 11.16 8.74
CA LYS A 53 10.97 12.29 9.43
C LYS A 53 10.11 11.84 10.60
N VAL A 54 9.41 10.71 10.45
CA VAL A 54 8.63 10.09 11.54
C VAL A 54 9.56 9.64 12.66
N LEU A 55 10.67 8.98 12.32
CA LEU A 55 11.66 8.52 13.29
C LEU A 55 12.30 9.68 14.06
N ALA A 56 12.63 10.79 13.38
CA ALA A 56 13.21 11.97 13.99
C ALA A 56 12.30 12.61 15.07
N VAL A 57 10.98 12.55 14.90
CA VAL A 57 10.04 13.02 15.93
C VAL A 57 10.08 12.12 17.17
N PHE A 58 10.15 10.81 16.99
CA PHE A 58 10.32 9.87 18.10
C PHE A 58 11.63 10.08 18.85
N GLU A 59 12.76 10.21 18.12
CA GLU A 59 14.07 10.48 18.70
C GLU A 59 14.07 11.77 19.50
N LYS A 60 13.56 12.85 18.92
CA LYS A 60 13.44 14.16 19.60
C LYS A 60 12.60 14.08 20.88
N ALA A 61 11.51 13.35 20.84
CA ALA A 61 10.57 13.26 21.96
C ALA A 61 11.06 12.37 23.11
N THR A 62 11.94 11.39 22.83
CA THR A 62 12.35 10.36 23.78
C THR A 62 13.84 10.38 24.14
N GLY A 63 14.69 10.99 23.30
CA GLY A 63 16.15 10.91 23.42
C GLY A 63 16.75 9.56 23.00
N ALA A 64 15.97 8.63 22.47
CA ALA A 64 16.47 7.39 21.89
C ALA A 64 17.26 7.63 20.59
N THR A 65 18.17 6.73 20.26
CA THR A 65 18.80 6.66 18.94
C THR A 65 18.11 5.61 18.08
N VAL A 66 17.64 5.96 16.88
CA VAL A 66 17.00 5.01 15.96
C VAL A 66 17.96 4.64 14.82
N LYS A 67 18.13 3.33 14.59
CA LYS A 67 18.85 2.78 13.45
C LYS A 67 17.88 1.97 12.60
N HIS A 68 17.74 2.31 11.34
CA HIS A 68 16.87 1.57 10.44
C HIS A 68 17.64 1.01 9.25
N SER A 69 17.13 -0.10 8.72
CA SER A 69 17.57 -0.73 7.48
C SER A 69 16.35 -1.04 6.63
N CYS A 70 16.18 -0.31 5.55
CA CYS A 70 15.03 -0.44 4.67
C CYS A 70 15.46 -0.96 3.29
N SER A 71 14.77 -1.98 2.79
CA SER A 71 15.03 -2.55 1.47
C SER A 71 13.82 -3.29 0.93
N GLN A 72 13.76 -3.49 -0.38
CA GLN A 72 12.72 -4.32 -1.00
C GLN A 72 12.85 -5.81 -0.69
N SER A 73 14.01 -6.23 -0.20
CA SER A 73 14.25 -7.60 0.29
C SER A 73 14.13 -7.72 1.81
N SER A 74 13.52 -6.72 2.47
CA SER A 74 13.40 -6.67 3.93
C SER A 74 12.67 -7.87 4.52
N GLU A 75 11.65 -8.39 3.84
CA GLU A 75 10.90 -9.56 4.34
C GLU A 75 11.77 -10.80 4.42
N GLN A 76 12.58 -11.06 3.39
CA GLN A 76 13.53 -12.17 3.40
C GLN A 76 14.57 -11.99 4.50
N GLN A 77 15.07 -10.76 4.68
CA GLN A 77 16.04 -10.45 5.73
C GLN A 77 15.44 -10.64 7.13
N ILE A 78 14.21 -10.18 7.37
CA ILE A 78 13.50 -10.38 8.64
C ILE A 78 13.38 -11.87 8.99
N VAL A 79 13.02 -12.71 8.02
CA VAL A 79 12.91 -14.16 8.22
C VAL A 79 14.27 -14.77 8.58
N ILE A 80 15.34 -14.36 7.90
CA ILE A 80 16.71 -14.83 8.17
C ILE A 80 17.12 -14.43 9.59
N ASP A 81 16.95 -13.17 9.96
CA ASP A 81 17.37 -12.61 11.25
C ASP A 81 16.62 -13.25 12.42
N ILE A 82 15.32 -13.47 12.28
CA ILE A 82 14.50 -14.16 13.29
C ILE A 82 14.98 -15.60 13.47
N LYS A 83 15.20 -16.34 12.39
CA LYS A 83 15.69 -17.72 12.45
C LYS A 83 17.10 -17.82 12.99
N ALA A 84 17.94 -16.82 12.76
CA ALA A 84 19.29 -16.73 13.31
C ALA A 84 19.34 -16.25 14.78
N GLY A 85 18.19 -15.85 15.37
CA GLY A 85 18.12 -15.34 16.74
C GLY A 85 18.69 -13.93 16.93
N SER A 86 18.85 -13.16 15.86
CA SER A 86 19.43 -11.81 15.87
C SER A 86 18.55 -10.75 15.18
N PRO A 87 17.21 -10.73 15.41
CA PRO A 87 16.34 -9.76 14.77
C PRO A 87 16.58 -8.33 15.28
N THR A 88 16.13 -7.34 14.49
CA THR A 88 15.96 -5.96 14.93
C THR A 88 14.87 -5.87 16.01
N ASN A 89 14.75 -4.71 16.67
CA ASN A 89 13.70 -4.52 17.66
C ASN A 89 12.32 -4.50 17.03
N ILE A 90 12.17 -3.77 15.92
CA ILE A 90 10.94 -3.64 15.16
C ILE A 90 11.15 -4.24 13.76
N SER A 91 10.20 -5.05 13.33
CA SER A 91 10.10 -5.52 11.96
C SER A 91 8.79 -5.04 11.34
N VAL A 92 8.88 -4.49 10.12
CA VAL A 92 7.74 -4.00 9.36
C VAL A 92 7.43 -5.00 8.25
N PHE A 93 6.25 -5.61 8.33
CA PHE A 93 5.79 -6.59 7.35
C PHE A 93 4.74 -5.97 6.43
N PRO A 94 4.95 -5.92 5.11
CA PRO A 94 3.88 -5.70 4.16
C PRO A 94 2.84 -6.81 4.17
N GLN A 95 3.23 -8.03 4.58
CA GLN A 95 2.40 -9.22 4.55
C GLN A 95 2.05 -9.73 5.95
N PRO A 96 0.80 -9.55 6.42
CA PRO A 96 0.34 -10.10 7.70
C PRO A 96 0.45 -11.63 7.77
N GLY A 97 0.31 -12.34 6.65
CA GLY A 97 0.50 -13.79 6.59
C GLY A 97 1.92 -14.23 6.93
N LEU A 98 2.94 -13.48 6.48
CA LEU A 98 4.32 -13.74 6.86
C LEU A 98 4.57 -13.42 8.34
N ALA A 99 4.01 -12.31 8.84
CA ALA A 99 4.06 -11.99 10.27
C ALA A 99 3.42 -13.10 11.12
N ALA A 100 2.28 -13.65 10.69
CA ALA A 100 1.63 -14.79 11.36
C ALA A 100 2.54 -16.03 11.40
N ASN A 101 3.25 -16.34 10.31
CA ASN A 101 4.22 -17.43 10.28
C ASN A 101 5.37 -17.20 11.29
N MET A 102 5.83 -15.95 11.41
CA MET A 102 6.89 -15.62 12.39
C MET A 102 6.37 -15.69 13.84
N ALA A 103 5.12 -15.31 14.09
CA ALA A 103 4.48 -15.50 15.40
C ALA A 103 4.39 -17.00 15.77
N ALA A 104 3.98 -17.86 14.83
CA ALA A 104 3.85 -19.31 15.03
C ALA A 104 5.17 -20.00 15.42
N ILE A 105 6.31 -19.48 14.99
CA ILE A 105 7.63 -20.01 15.40
C ILE A 105 8.21 -19.30 16.63
N GLY A 106 7.50 -18.33 17.22
CA GLY A 106 7.95 -17.57 18.40
C GLY A 106 8.90 -16.42 18.08
N GLY A 107 8.92 -15.96 16.84
CA GLY A 107 9.78 -14.85 16.36
C GLY A 107 9.22 -13.46 16.63
N LEU A 108 7.97 -13.35 17.10
CA LEU A 108 7.34 -12.07 17.46
C LEU A 108 7.05 -11.99 18.96
N VAL A 109 7.06 -10.78 19.49
CA VAL A 109 6.74 -10.47 20.88
C VAL A 109 5.32 -9.89 20.95
N PRO A 110 4.39 -10.43 21.74
CA PRO A 110 3.02 -9.93 21.80
C PRO A 110 2.95 -8.55 22.44
N LEU A 111 2.05 -7.74 21.93
CA LEU A 111 1.62 -6.49 22.54
C LEU A 111 0.57 -6.77 23.61
N ASP A 112 0.36 -5.79 24.50
CA ASP A 112 -0.61 -5.92 25.58
C ASP A 112 -2.07 -5.66 25.10
N ASN A 113 -3.02 -5.97 25.97
CA ASN A 113 -4.44 -5.74 25.68
C ASN A 113 -4.77 -4.25 25.51
N LYS A 114 -4.03 -3.35 26.18
CA LYS A 114 -4.23 -1.90 26.07
C LYS A 114 -3.95 -1.43 24.64
N SER A 115 -2.88 -1.91 24.01
CA SER A 115 -2.54 -1.62 22.62
C SER A 115 -3.62 -2.14 21.67
N ARG A 116 -4.12 -3.37 21.89
CA ARG A 116 -5.22 -3.94 21.11
C ARG A 116 -6.51 -3.11 21.25
N ASP A 117 -6.90 -2.76 22.47
CA ASP A 117 -8.10 -1.99 22.75
C ASP A 117 -8.02 -0.57 22.16
N TYR A 118 -6.82 0.01 22.12
CA TYR A 118 -6.58 1.28 21.45
C TYR A 118 -6.90 1.18 19.96
N VAL A 119 -6.43 0.13 19.27
CA VAL A 119 -6.72 -0.11 17.84
C VAL A 119 -8.22 -0.30 17.63
N VAL A 120 -8.88 -1.15 18.44
CA VAL A 120 -10.33 -1.39 18.34
C VAL A 120 -11.13 -0.09 18.45
N LYS A 121 -10.73 0.81 19.37
CA LYS A 121 -11.42 2.07 19.63
C LYS A 121 -11.18 3.13 18.56
N ASN A 122 -9.93 3.28 18.13
CA ASN A 122 -9.48 4.46 17.38
C ASN A 122 -9.33 4.25 15.87
N PHE A 123 -9.31 3.01 15.38
CA PHE A 123 -9.23 2.72 13.94
C PHE A 123 -10.62 2.60 13.33
N ALA A 124 -10.79 2.99 12.08
CA ALA A 124 -11.96 2.68 11.28
C ALA A 124 -12.07 1.14 11.15
N ALA A 125 -13.26 0.56 11.37
CA ALA A 125 -13.42 -0.90 11.48
C ALA A 125 -12.42 -1.56 12.46
N GLY A 126 -12.17 -0.92 13.61
CA GLY A 126 -11.07 -1.20 14.52
C GLY A 126 -10.93 -2.66 14.93
N LYS A 127 -12.06 -3.38 15.16
CA LYS A 127 -12.01 -4.82 15.46
C LYS A 127 -11.35 -5.61 14.33
N SER A 128 -11.64 -5.29 13.07
CA SER A 128 -11.04 -5.97 11.91
C SER A 128 -9.53 -5.76 11.86
N TRP A 129 -9.05 -4.54 12.12
CA TRP A 129 -7.61 -4.25 12.18
C TRP A 129 -6.91 -4.95 13.34
N ALA A 130 -7.56 -5.02 14.51
CA ALA A 130 -7.03 -5.77 15.64
C ALA A 130 -6.98 -7.28 15.36
N ASP A 131 -7.99 -7.83 14.69
CA ASP A 131 -8.03 -9.24 14.31
C ASP A 131 -6.94 -9.57 13.26
N LEU A 132 -6.69 -8.67 12.28
CA LEU A 132 -5.58 -8.78 11.32
C LEU A 132 -4.19 -8.75 11.96
N GLY A 133 -4.03 -8.12 13.12
CA GLY A 133 -2.79 -8.12 13.92
C GLY A 133 -2.73 -9.22 14.99
N THR A 134 -3.71 -10.16 15.00
CA THR A 134 -3.83 -11.22 16.02
C THR A 134 -3.49 -12.57 15.41
N TYR A 135 -2.42 -13.20 15.89
CA TYR A 135 -1.89 -14.45 15.35
C TYR A 135 -1.78 -15.54 16.42
N ALA A 136 -1.75 -16.80 15.99
CA ALA A 136 -1.44 -17.91 16.86
C ALA A 136 0.07 -17.92 17.16
N ASN A 137 0.44 -18.03 18.44
CA ASN A 137 1.83 -18.24 18.87
C ASN A 137 2.22 -19.73 18.70
N LYS A 138 3.46 -20.07 19.06
CA LYS A 138 3.99 -21.45 18.97
C LYS A 138 3.15 -22.49 19.73
N ALA A 139 2.37 -22.07 20.74
CA ALA A 139 1.47 -22.95 21.49
C ALA A 139 0.02 -22.94 20.92
N GLY A 140 -0.24 -22.25 19.80
CA GLY A 140 -1.55 -22.11 19.21
C GLY A 140 -2.45 -21.05 19.87
N LYS A 141 -1.99 -20.36 20.91
CA LYS A 141 -2.73 -19.29 21.57
C LYS A 141 -2.73 -18.04 20.70
N LYS A 142 -3.91 -17.46 20.46
CA LYS A 142 -4.03 -16.18 19.73
C LYS A 142 -3.64 -15.01 20.62
N GLU A 143 -2.73 -14.16 20.13
CA GLU A 143 -2.22 -12.98 20.80
C GLU A 143 -2.10 -11.81 19.81
N PHE A 144 -2.18 -10.57 20.29
CA PHE A 144 -2.07 -9.39 19.45
C PHE A 144 -0.59 -9.01 19.30
N TYR A 145 -0.09 -8.89 18.06
CA TYR A 145 1.33 -8.72 17.79
C TYR A 145 1.71 -7.41 17.12
N GLY A 146 0.79 -6.72 16.47
CA GLY A 146 1.21 -5.55 15.71
C GLY A 146 0.11 -4.56 15.37
N VAL A 147 0.56 -3.37 14.99
CA VAL A 147 -0.27 -2.24 14.61
C VAL A 147 -0.07 -1.93 13.14
N PHE A 148 -1.16 -1.83 12.38
CA PHE A 148 -1.13 -1.33 11.00
C PHE A 148 -0.89 0.18 11.01
N TYR A 149 0.09 0.62 10.25
CA TYR A 149 0.50 2.02 10.20
C TYR A 149 0.16 2.65 8.85
N ASN A 150 0.80 2.19 7.79
CA ASN A 150 0.53 2.62 6.43
C ASN A 150 -0.48 1.66 5.80
N VAL A 151 -1.58 2.18 5.26
CA VAL A 151 -2.57 1.41 4.52
C VAL A 151 -2.69 1.94 3.11
N ASN A 152 -3.08 1.06 2.20
CA ASN A 152 -3.15 1.35 0.78
C ASN A 152 -4.54 1.03 0.25
N LEU A 153 -5.10 1.95 -0.51
CA LEU A 153 -6.28 1.73 -1.33
C LEU A 153 -5.79 1.18 -2.68
N LYS A 154 -6.13 -0.08 -3.00
CA LYS A 154 -5.60 -0.79 -4.17
C LYS A 154 -6.53 -0.74 -5.39
N SER A 155 -7.82 -0.51 -5.21
CA SER A 155 -8.82 -0.48 -6.29
C SER A 155 -8.84 0.85 -7.07
N LEU A 156 -7.70 1.29 -7.56
CA LEU A 156 -7.53 2.56 -8.27
C LEU A 156 -6.94 2.35 -9.67
N VAL A 157 -7.44 3.16 -10.63
CA VAL A 157 -6.83 3.32 -11.95
C VAL A 157 -6.38 4.76 -12.10
N TRP A 158 -5.09 4.93 -12.27
CA TRP A 158 -4.41 6.21 -12.43
C TRP A 158 -4.39 6.61 -13.91
N TYR A 159 -4.55 7.90 -14.16
CA TYR A 159 -4.51 8.49 -15.50
C TYR A 159 -4.11 9.96 -15.41
N VAL A 160 -3.78 10.58 -16.53
CA VAL A 160 -3.56 12.04 -16.62
C VAL A 160 -4.81 12.65 -17.27
N PRO A 161 -5.58 13.48 -16.54
CA PRO A 161 -6.83 14.07 -17.04
C PRO A 161 -6.67 14.84 -18.36
N GLU A 162 -5.57 15.56 -18.54
CA GLU A 162 -5.31 16.31 -19.75
C GLU A 162 -5.16 15.40 -20.99
N ASN A 163 -4.45 14.25 -20.84
CA ASN A 163 -4.34 13.26 -21.91
C ASN A 163 -5.72 12.71 -22.31
N PHE A 164 -6.60 12.46 -21.33
CA PHE A 164 -7.96 12.01 -21.60
C PHE A 164 -8.78 13.09 -22.34
N LYS A 165 -8.67 14.34 -21.90
CA LYS A 165 -9.36 15.49 -22.49
C LYS A 165 -8.93 15.73 -23.93
N GLU A 166 -7.62 15.70 -24.23
CA GLU A 166 -7.08 15.86 -25.59
C GLU A 166 -7.63 14.80 -26.55
N LYS A 167 -7.80 13.56 -26.09
CA LYS A 167 -8.29 12.43 -26.88
C LYS A 167 -9.82 12.27 -26.84
N GLY A 168 -10.52 13.06 -26.04
CA GLY A 168 -11.97 12.93 -25.84
C GLY A 168 -12.36 11.62 -25.16
N TYR A 169 -11.49 11.07 -24.29
CA TYR A 169 -11.79 9.89 -23.50
C TYR A 169 -12.59 10.28 -22.25
N LYS A 170 -13.44 9.37 -21.79
CA LYS A 170 -14.25 9.55 -20.58
C LYS A 170 -13.85 8.52 -19.54
N VAL A 171 -13.87 8.91 -18.27
CA VAL A 171 -13.65 8.00 -17.15
C VAL A 171 -14.77 6.94 -17.13
N PRO A 172 -14.42 5.63 -17.21
CA PRO A 172 -15.41 4.56 -17.22
C PRO A 172 -16.00 4.34 -15.83
N LYS A 173 -17.28 3.96 -15.78
CA LYS A 173 -18.02 3.69 -14.55
C LYS A 173 -18.25 2.20 -14.30
N THR A 174 -18.13 1.38 -15.34
CA THR A 174 -18.28 -0.07 -15.27
C THR A 174 -17.09 -0.76 -15.92
N MET A 175 -16.87 -2.03 -15.63
CA MET A 175 -15.81 -2.82 -16.24
C MET A 175 -16.03 -2.97 -17.74
N GLU A 176 -17.27 -3.07 -18.18
CA GLU A 176 -17.62 -3.13 -19.59
C GLU A 176 -17.21 -1.83 -20.31
N GLU A 177 -17.48 -0.66 -19.71
CA GLU A 177 -17.03 0.63 -20.25
C GLU A 177 -15.50 0.75 -20.26
N LEU A 178 -14.80 0.21 -19.24
CA LEU A 178 -13.35 0.19 -19.18
C LEU A 178 -12.75 -0.68 -20.27
N GLN A 179 -13.36 -1.83 -20.55
CA GLN A 179 -12.96 -2.70 -21.65
C GLN A 179 -13.18 -2.05 -23.00
N GLU A 180 -14.31 -1.35 -23.21
CA GLU A 180 -14.56 -0.61 -24.44
C GLU A 180 -13.58 0.57 -24.62
N LEU A 181 -13.26 1.30 -23.56
CA LEU A 181 -12.24 2.35 -23.61
C LEU A 181 -10.85 1.75 -23.99
N THR A 182 -10.50 0.60 -23.38
CA THR A 182 -9.25 -0.12 -23.71
C THR A 182 -9.17 -0.46 -25.19
N LYS A 183 -10.24 -1.06 -25.75
CA LYS A 183 -10.32 -1.38 -27.19
C LYS A 183 -10.25 -0.12 -28.06
N LYS A 184 -10.96 0.95 -27.68
CA LYS A 184 -10.97 2.22 -28.41
C LYS A 184 -9.56 2.82 -28.50
N ILE A 185 -8.82 2.86 -27.39
CA ILE A 185 -7.44 3.36 -27.37
C ILE A 185 -6.54 2.46 -28.26
N ALA A 186 -6.61 1.15 -28.08
CA ALA A 186 -5.80 0.21 -28.85
C ALA A 186 -6.07 0.29 -30.37
N ALA A 187 -7.31 0.58 -30.78
CA ALA A 187 -7.69 0.74 -32.20
C ALA A 187 -7.00 1.96 -32.87
N THR A 188 -6.50 2.93 -32.10
CA THR A 188 -5.72 4.06 -32.62
C THR A 188 -4.24 3.71 -32.83
N GLY A 189 -3.79 2.50 -32.41
CA GLY A 189 -2.40 2.09 -32.37
C GLY A 189 -1.66 2.50 -31.08
N GLU A 190 -2.32 3.26 -30.20
CA GLU A 190 -1.78 3.67 -28.91
C GLU A 190 -1.98 2.57 -27.85
N LYS A 191 -1.25 2.63 -26.75
CA LYS A 191 -1.33 1.63 -25.69
C LYS A 191 -2.23 2.11 -24.56
N PRO A 192 -3.35 1.42 -24.26
CA PRO A 192 -4.21 1.81 -23.14
C PRO A 192 -3.55 1.65 -21.76
N TRP A 193 -2.68 0.67 -21.56
CA TRP A 193 -2.19 0.28 -20.25
C TRP A 193 -0.68 0.34 -20.09
N CYS A 194 -0.24 0.90 -18.96
CA CYS A 194 1.07 0.70 -18.38
C CYS A 194 0.95 -0.37 -17.29
N ILE A 195 1.60 -1.53 -17.45
CA ILE A 195 1.59 -2.61 -16.47
C ILE A 195 3.03 -3.09 -16.25
N GLY A 196 3.45 -3.21 -14.99
CA GLY A 196 4.76 -3.74 -14.63
C GLY A 196 4.71 -4.51 -13.31
N LEU A 197 5.28 -5.72 -13.29
CA LEU A 197 5.31 -6.61 -12.13
C LEU A 197 6.67 -6.65 -11.45
N GLY A 198 7.73 -6.06 -12.06
CA GLY A 198 9.09 -6.10 -11.54
C GLY A 198 9.22 -5.39 -10.20
N SER A 199 9.80 -6.09 -9.20
CA SER A 199 10.04 -5.59 -7.83
C SER A 199 11.14 -6.41 -7.15
N ASP A 200 12.30 -6.54 -7.80
CA ASP A 200 13.43 -7.34 -7.28
C ASP A 200 12.97 -8.72 -6.77
N ALA A 201 13.28 -9.05 -5.50
CA ALA A 201 12.89 -10.31 -4.87
C ALA A 201 11.37 -10.48 -4.70
N ALA A 202 10.61 -9.38 -4.73
CA ALA A 202 9.15 -9.38 -4.62
C ALA A 202 8.43 -9.31 -5.99
N THR A 203 9.16 -9.53 -7.09
CA THR A 203 8.57 -9.52 -8.44
C THR A 203 7.35 -10.43 -8.52
N GLY A 204 6.23 -9.87 -9.00
CA GLY A 204 4.94 -10.57 -9.13
C GLY A 204 3.82 -9.98 -8.27
N TRP A 205 4.10 -9.30 -7.16
CA TRP A 205 3.07 -8.75 -6.28
C TRP A 205 2.08 -7.78 -6.99
N PRO A 206 2.46 -6.95 -7.97
CA PRO A 206 1.44 -6.14 -8.64
C PRO A 206 0.45 -6.98 -9.46
N GLY A 207 0.86 -8.18 -9.87
CA GLY A 207 0.00 -9.13 -10.56
C GLY A 207 -1.00 -9.79 -9.62
N THR A 208 -0.60 -10.12 -8.38
CA THR A 208 -1.54 -10.65 -7.38
C THR A 208 -2.61 -9.62 -7.05
N ASP A 209 -2.23 -8.35 -6.87
CA ASP A 209 -3.16 -7.23 -6.69
C ASP A 209 -4.23 -7.14 -7.79
N TRP A 210 -3.83 -7.36 -9.05
CA TRP A 210 -4.77 -7.38 -10.16
C TRP A 210 -5.78 -8.54 -10.04
N VAL A 211 -5.28 -9.75 -9.73
CA VAL A 211 -6.14 -10.94 -9.61
C VAL A 211 -7.09 -10.82 -8.41
N GLU A 212 -6.61 -10.31 -7.30
CA GLU A 212 -7.41 -10.05 -6.09
C GLU A 212 -8.53 -9.05 -6.34
N ASP A 213 -8.20 -7.97 -7.03
CA ASP A 213 -9.20 -6.98 -7.43
C ASP A 213 -10.21 -7.59 -8.44
N MET A 214 -9.75 -8.45 -9.36
CA MET A 214 -10.65 -9.20 -10.26
C MET A 214 -11.50 -10.21 -9.51
N MET A 215 -10.98 -10.88 -8.48
CA MET A 215 -11.79 -11.73 -7.60
C MET A 215 -12.96 -10.95 -6.99
N LEU A 216 -12.72 -9.75 -6.48
CA LEU A 216 -13.76 -8.89 -5.92
C LEU A 216 -14.74 -8.33 -6.97
N ARG A 217 -14.43 -8.36 -8.26
CA ARG A 217 -15.30 -7.92 -9.36
C ARG A 217 -16.04 -9.07 -10.03
N THR A 218 -15.56 -10.29 -9.87
CA THR A 218 -16.15 -11.48 -10.50
C THR A 218 -16.85 -12.39 -9.50
N GLN A 219 -16.43 -12.34 -8.21
CA GLN A 219 -16.89 -13.25 -7.15
C GLN A 219 -17.40 -12.46 -5.94
N THR A 220 -18.20 -13.16 -5.08
CA THR A 220 -18.66 -12.57 -3.82
C THR A 220 -17.53 -12.48 -2.78
N PRO A 221 -17.64 -11.61 -1.76
CA PRO A 221 -16.66 -11.51 -0.69
C PRO A 221 -16.42 -12.86 0.05
N GLU A 222 -17.43 -13.71 0.18
CA GLU A 222 -17.30 -15.03 0.84
C GLU A 222 -16.43 -15.98 0.00
N VAL A 223 -16.52 -15.91 -1.33
CA VAL A 223 -15.66 -16.68 -2.23
C VAL A 223 -14.22 -16.19 -2.13
N TYR A 224 -14.01 -14.87 -2.05
CA TYR A 224 -12.70 -14.27 -1.80
C TYR A 224 -12.10 -14.77 -0.49
N ASP A 225 -12.84 -14.69 0.61
CA ASP A 225 -12.39 -15.14 1.93
C ASP A 225 -12.08 -16.66 1.93
N GLY A 226 -12.92 -17.44 1.26
CA GLY A 226 -12.71 -18.88 1.08
C GLY A 226 -11.43 -19.20 0.28
N TRP A 227 -11.13 -18.41 -0.73
CA TRP A 227 -9.91 -18.54 -1.53
C TRP A 227 -8.65 -18.19 -0.71
N VAL A 228 -8.69 -17.11 0.04
CA VAL A 228 -7.58 -16.68 0.92
C VAL A 228 -7.23 -17.74 1.95
N ASN A 229 -8.21 -18.48 2.47
CA ASN A 229 -7.99 -19.53 3.47
C ASN A 229 -7.96 -20.96 2.89
N ASN A 230 -7.96 -21.10 1.56
CA ASN A 230 -7.92 -22.36 0.81
C ASN A 230 -9.12 -23.31 1.02
N THR A 231 -10.26 -22.82 1.52
CA THR A 231 -11.54 -23.58 1.48
C THR A 231 -12.15 -23.54 0.07
N VAL A 232 -11.89 -22.47 -0.68
CA VAL A 232 -12.01 -22.43 -2.14
C VAL A 232 -10.62 -22.64 -2.72
N LYS A 233 -10.44 -23.70 -3.48
CA LYS A 233 -9.15 -24.09 -4.02
C LYS A 233 -8.63 -23.05 -5.04
N PHE A 234 -7.30 -22.90 -5.14
CA PHE A 234 -6.72 -21.93 -6.07
C PHE A 234 -7.07 -22.25 -7.53
N ASN A 235 -7.20 -23.54 -7.87
CA ASN A 235 -7.62 -24.02 -9.18
C ASN A 235 -9.15 -24.21 -9.34
N ASP A 236 -9.96 -23.62 -8.46
CA ASP A 236 -11.39 -23.50 -8.66
C ASP A 236 -11.70 -22.61 -9.88
N LYS A 237 -12.74 -22.96 -10.63
CA LYS A 237 -13.15 -22.22 -11.84
C LYS A 237 -13.38 -20.72 -11.60
N ARG A 238 -13.78 -20.34 -10.39
CA ARG A 238 -14.03 -18.95 -9.98
C ARG A 238 -12.73 -18.16 -9.88
N VAL A 239 -11.64 -18.77 -9.42
CA VAL A 239 -10.32 -18.18 -9.35
C VAL A 239 -9.71 -18.10 -10.75
N ILE A 240 -9.88 -19.15 -11.57
CA ILE A 240 -9.46 -19.16 -12.98
C ILE A 240 -10.15 -18.03 -13.76
N GLU A 241 -11.46 -17.77 -13.52
CA GLU A 241 -12.21 -16.66 -14.12
C GLU A 241 -11.54 -15.30 -13.79
N ALA A 242 -11.08 -15.09 -12.56
CA ALA A 242 -10.39 -13.85 -12.16
C ALA A 242 -9.01 -13.72 -12.80
N LEU A 243 -8.25 -14.82 -12.92
CA LEU A 243 -6.98 -14.87 -13.64
C LEU A 243 -7.17 -14.52 -15.12
N ASP A 244 -8.18 -15.11 -15.79
CA ASP A 244 -8.49 -14.82 -17.18
C ASP A 244 -8.95 -13.36 -17.37
N ALA A 245 -9.72 -12.80 -16.42
CA ALA A 245 -10.15 -11.40 -16.44
C ALA A 245 -8.93 -10.45 -16.35
N TYR A 246 -7.94 -10.74 -15.52
CA TYR A 246 -6.66 -10.02 -15.51
C TYR A 246 -5.91 -10.22 -16.83
N GLY A 247 -5.81 -11.46 -17.30
CA GLY A 247 -5.12 -11.81 -18.54
C GLY A 247 -5.67 -11.08 -19.77
N TRP A 248 -6.97 -10.76 -19.78
CA TRP A 248 -7.59 -9.97 -20.84
C TRP A 248 -6.89 -8.61 -21.02
N PHE A 249 -6.47 -7.97 -19.94
CA PHE A 249 -5.71 -6.71 -19.98
C PHE A 249 -4.22 -6.95 -20.24
N ALA A 250 -3.59 -7.85 -19.51
CA ALA A 250 -2.13 -7.96 -19.41
C ALA A 250 -1.47 -8.79 -20.52
N LYS A 251 -2.22 -9.71 -21.17
CA LYS A 251 -1.66 -10.66 -22.15
C LYS A 251 -1.91 -10.26 -23.60
N ASN A 252 -2.36 -9.03 -23.86
CA ASN A 252 -2.59 -8.53 -25.20
C ASN A 252 -1.54 -7.48 -25.57
N ASP A 253 -0.72 -7.77 -26.58
CA ASP A 253 0.34 -6.88 -27.06
C ASP A 253 -0.19 -5.50 -27.51
N ALA A 254 -1.43 -5.43 -28.00
CA ALA A 254 -2.05 -4.15 -28.37
C ALA A 254 -2.43 -3.29 -27.16
N TYR A 255 -2.58 -3.89 -25.98
CA TYR A 255 -3.09 -3.19 -24.80
C TYR A 255 -2.01 -2.63 -23.89
N VAL A 256 -0.82 -3.21 -23.87
CA VAL A 256 0.23 -2.88 -22.89
C VAL A 256 1.41 -2.16 -23.54
N ASP A 257 1.93 -1.11 -22.90
CA ASP A 257 3.19 -0.48 -23.29
C ASP A 257 4.35 -1.49 -23.20
N GLY A 258 5.11 -1.64 -24.26
CA GLY A 258 6.12 -2.68 -24.42
C GLY A 258 5.58 -4.08 -24.77
N GLY A 259 4.25 -4.25 -24.86
CA GLY A 259 3.59 -5.53 -25.15
C GLY A 259 3.47 -6.45 -23.93
N ALA A 260 2.77 -7.57 -24.08
CA ALA A 260 2.50 -8.52 -22.99
C ALA A 260 3.77 -9.06 -22.32
N LYS A 261 4.84 -9.27 -23.07
CA LYS A 261 6.12 -9.77 -22.55
C LYS A 261 6.81 -8.80 -21.60
N ALA A 262 6.57 -7.49 -21.74
CA ALA A 262 7.16 -6.48 -20.88
C ALA A 262 6.54 -6.49 -19.46
N VAL A 263 5.32 -6.97 -19.32
CA VAL A 263 4.57 -6.99 -18.05
C VAL A 263 5.38 -7.62 -16.92
N ALA A 264 5.99 -8.78 -17.15
CA ALA A 264 6.74 -9.51 -16.13
C ALA A 264 8.04 -8.81 -15.69
N THR A 265 8.62 -7.94 -16.53
CA THR A 265 9.98 -7.39 -16.34
C THR A 265 10.03 -5.89 -16.04
N VAL A 266 9.04 -5.13 -16.52
CA VAL A 266 8.98 -3.68 -16.22
C VAL A 266 8.77 -3.48 -14.73
N SER A 267 9.60 -2.62 -14.12
CA SER A 267 9.47 -2.27 -12.70
C SER A 267 8.14 -1.60 -12.42
N PHE A 268 7.48 -1.97 -11.33
CA PHE A 268 6.26 -1.31 -10.86
C PHE A 268 6.46 0.20 -10.62
N LYS A 269 7.69 0.60 -10.26
CA LYS A 269 8.07 2.01 -10.04
C LYS A 269 8.19 2.79 -11.33
N ASP A 270 8.55 2.12 -12.42
CA ASP A 270 8.80 2.76 -13.72
C ASP A 270 7.56 2.72 -14.62
N SER A 271 6.71 1.71 -14.46
CA SER A 271 5.53 1.54 -15.31
C SER A 271 4.60 2.76 -15.33
N PRO A 272 4.29 3.48 -14.21
CA PRO A 272 3.40 4.64 -14.24
C PRO A 272 4.00 5.85 -14.99
N LYS A 273 5.32 5.91 -15.17
CA LYS A 273 6.00 7.04 -15.84
C LYS A 273 5.55 7.21 -17.29
N GLY A 274 5.08 6.14 -17.93
CA GLY A 274 4.51 6.17 -19.27
C GLY A 274 3.29 7.09 -19.42
N LEU A 275 2.51 7.28 -18.36
CA LEU A 275 1.35 8.20 -18.34
C LEU A 275 1.76 9.66 -18.60
N PHE A 276 2.95 10.05 -18.12
CA PHE A 276 3.48 11.41 -18.12
C PHE A 276 4.46 11.69 -19.26
N ALA A 277 4.69 10.72 -20.14
CA ALA A 277 5.53 10.91 -21.32
C ALA A 277 4.83 11.83 -22.34
N SER A 278 5.60 12.48 -23.20
CA SER A 278 5.08 13.33 -24.26
C SER A 278 5.66 12.87 -25.61
N PRO A 279 4.87 12.21 -26.48
CA PRO A 279 3.49 11.77 -26.26
C PRO A 279 3.37 10.67 -25.18
N PRO A 280 2.17 10.48 -24.57
CA PRO A 280 1.95 9.40 -23.61
C PRO A 280 2.28 8.03 -24.20
N LYS A 281 2.98 7.18 -23.41
CA LYS A 281 3.24 5.79 -23.82
C LYS A 281 2.06 4.87 -23.49
N CYS A 282 1.25 5.26 -22.51
CA CYS A 282 0.02 4.60 -22.12
C CYS A 282 -0.93 5.62 -21.49
N TYR A 283 -2.20 5.24 -21.30
CA TYR A 283 -3.23 6.15 -20.79
C TYR A 283 -3.74 5.79 -19.40
N MET A 284 -3.60 4.56 -18.97
CA MET A 284 -4.10 4.05 -17.69
C MET A 284 -3.07 3.15 -16.99
N HIS A 285 -3.08 3.21 -15.65
CA HIS A 285 -2.23 2.39 -14.79
C HIS A 285 -3.01 1.97 -13.54
N ARG A 286 -3.28 0.66 -13.37
CA ARG A 286 -3.93 0.17 -12.16
C ARG A 286 -2.90 -0.08 -11.08
N GLN A 287 -2.98 0.64 -9.96
CA GLN A 287 -2.05 0.49 -8.84
C GLN A 287 -2.60 1.15 -7.57
N ALA A 288 -2.06 0.74 -6.43
CA ALA A 288 -2.40 1.25 -5.12
C ALA A 288 -2.09 2.75 -4.92
N SER A 289 -2.65 3.34 -3.89
CA SER A 289 -2.57 4.76 -3.56
C SER A 289 -1.15 5.29 -3.39
N PHE A 290 -0.19 4.46 -2.94
CA PHE A 290 1.20 4.88 -2.74
C PHE A 290 1.95 5.16 -4.05
N ILE A 291 1.44 4.75 -5.22
CA ILE A 291 2.17 4.83 -6.50
C ILE A 291 2.55 6.25 -6.90
N THR A 292 1.84 7.25 -6.37
CA THR A 292 2.16 8.68 -6.59
C THR A 292 3.57 9.05 -6.14
N ASN A 293 4.17 8.29 -5.20
CA ASN A 293 5.56 8.48 -4.77
C ASN A 293 6.58 8.13 -5.87
N PHE A 294 6.15 7.42 -6.91
CA PHE A 294 6.97 6.98 -8.05
C PHE A 294 6.59 7.68 -9.36
N PHE A 295 5.70 8.65 -9.32
CA PHE A 295 5.47 9.54 -10.46
C PHE A 295 6.71 10.40 -10.70
N PRO A 296 6.96 10.84 -11.93
CA PRO A 296 8.08 11.73 -12.20
C PRO A 296 8.03 12.99 -11.32
N ASP A 297 9.19 13.52 -10.98
CA ASP A 297 9.32 14.70 -10.12
C ASP A 297 8.49 15.88 -10.66
N GLY A 298 7.70 16.49 -9.78
CA GLY A 298 6.81 17.59 -10.11
C GLY A 298 5.53 17.21 -10.86
N LYS A 299 5.30 15.90 -11.12
CA LYS A 299 4.12 15.41 -11.86
C LYS A 299 3.05 14.76 -10.97
N GLN A 300 3.25 14.71 -9.65
CA GLN A 300 2.36 14.03 -8.72
C GLN A 300 0.92 14.55 -8.78
N GLU A 301 0.76 15.87 -9.02
CA GLU A 301 -0.55 16.53 -9.08
C GLU A 301 -1.18 16.53 -10.49
N GLU A 302 -0.42 16.16 -11.52
CA GLU A 302 -0.95 15.99 -12.88
C GLU A 302 -1.73 14.67 -13.04
N GLY A 303 -1.39 13.68 -12.23
CA GLY A 303 -2.12 12.42 -12.19
C GLY A 303 -3.41 12.52 -11.38
N ASP A 304 -4.46 11.87 -11.81
CA ASP A 304 -5.69 11.65 -11.04
C ASP A 304 -6.05 10.17 -11.11
N PHE A 305 -7.09 9.78 -10.41
CA PHE A 305 -7.53 8.39 -10.38
C PHE A 305 -9.05 8.29 -10.51
N PHE A 306 -9.48 7.11 -10.93
CA PHE A 306 -10.85 6.67 -10.76
C PHE A 306 -10.88 5.29 -10.09
N TYR A 307 -12.01 4.99 -9.47
CA TYR A 307 -12.24 3.69 -8.86
C TYR A 307 -12.18 2.60 -9.94
N PHE A 308 -11.43 1.51 -9.69
CA PHE A 308 -11.39 0.37 -10.57
C PHE A 308 -12.78 -0.29 -10.58
N PRO A 309 -13.53 -0.21 -11.69
CA PRO A 309 -14.96 -0.46 -11.66
C PRO A 309 -15.31 -1.95 -11.58
N GLY A 310 -16.50 -2.25 -11.07
CA GLY A 310 -17.09 -3.59 -11.12
C GLY A 310 -17.77 -3.87 -12.45
N PHE A 311 -17.99 -5.15 -12.73
CA PHE A 311 -18.88 -5.56 -13.82
C PHE A 311 -20.33 -5.23 -13.47
N ALA A 312 -21.00 -4.43 -14.31
CA ALA A 312 -22.42 -4.10 -14.13
C ALA A 312 -23.30 -5.37 -14.12
N SER A 313 -22.91 -6.37 -14.92
CA SER A 313 -23.58 -7.67 -15.03
C SER A 313 -23.50 -8.53 -13.74
N LYS A 314 -22.45 -8.37 -12.92
CA LYS A 314 -22.23 -9.18 -11.70
C LYS A 314 -22.97 -8.67 -10.47
N LYS A 315 -23.35 -7.38 -10.43
CA LYS A 315 -24.10 -6.74 -9.33
C LYS A 315 -23.45 -6.88 -7.95
N LEU A 316 -22.13 -6.85 -7.88
CA LEU A 316 -21.33 -7.00 -6.65
C LEU A 316 -21.10 -5.69 -5.89
N GLY A 317 -21.71 -4.58 -6.33
CA GLY A 317 -21.50 -3.25 -5.76
C GLY A 317 -20.13 -2.68 -6.09
N ASN A 318 -19.56 -1.92 -5.15
CA ASN A 318 -18.26 -1.27 -5.29
C ASN A 318 -17.28 -1.78 -4.21
N PRO A 319 -16.81 -3.01 -4.30
CA PRO A 319 -15.87 -3.55 -3.32
C PRO A 319 -14.50 -2.88 -3.46
N VAL A 320 -13.84 -2.70 -2.32
CA VAL A 320 -12.51 -2.09 -2.22
C VAL A 320 -11.49 -3.11 -1.75
N LEU A 321 -10.42 -3.26 -2.52
CA LEU A 321 -9.22 -3.96 -2.13
C LEU A 321 -8.29 -2.98 -1.42
N GLY A 322 -7.71 -3.38 -0.31
CA GLY A 322 -6.70 -2.61 0.40
C GLY A 322 -5.59 -3.51 0.95
N GLY A 323 -4.52 -2.89 1.29
CA GLY A 323 -3.37 -3.52 1.94
C GLY A 323 -2.80 -2.59 3.00
N GLY A 324 -1.71 -2.99 3.62
CA GLY A 324 -1.04 -2.15 4.58
C GLY A 324 0.14 -2.87 5.23
N THR A 325 0.99 -2.09 5.88
CA THR A 325 2.14 -2.61 6.60
C THR A 325 1.83 -2.72 8.09
N ILE A 326 2.16 -3.88 8.66
CA ILE A 326 2.06 -4.13 10.09
C ILE A 326 3.45 -4.00 10.74
N LEU A 327 3.53 -3.19 11.78
CA LEU A 327 4.72 -3.09 12.63
C LEU A 327 4.59 -4.07 13.79
N THR A 328 5.64 -4.81 14.07
CA THR A 328 5.69 -5.81 15.15
C THR A 328 6.97 -5.67 15.95
N ILE A 329 6.94 -6.10 17.20
CA ILE A 329 8.17 -6.27 18.01
C ILE A 329 8.73 -7.66 17.73
N THR A 330 9.97 -7.71 17.23
CA THR A 330 10.74 -8.95 17.03
C THR A 330 11.81 -9.15 18.11
N LYS A 331 12.27 -8.07 18.73
CA LYS A 331 13.15 -8.10 19.90
C LYS A 331 12.69 -7.06 20.91
N ASP A 332 12.25 -7.52 22.07
CA ASP A 332 11.69 -6.65 23.11
C ASP A 332 12.73 -5.67 23.67
N SER A 333 12.28 -4.42 23.90
CA SER A 333 13.00 -3.38 24.60
C SER A 333 12.04 -2.27 25.02
N LYS A 334 12.46 -1.42 25.97
CA LYS A 334 11.69 -0.24 26.35
C LYS A 334 11.44 0.69 25.16
N ALA A 335 12.47 0.87 24.31
CA ALA A 335 12.38 1.69 23.12
C ALA A 335 11.41 1.08 22.09
N ALA A 336 11.40 -0.25 21.90
CA ALA A 336 10.45 -0.91 21.01
C ALA A 336 9.00 -0.73 21.46
N ARG A 337 8.72 -0.91 22.74
CA ARG A 337 7.39 -0.72 23.34
C ARG A 337 6.90 0.71 23.16
N ALA A 338 7.75 1.70 23.51
CA ALA A 338 7.44 3.11 23.34
C ALA A 338 7.22 3.50 21.85
N PHE A 339 7.99 2.89 20.95
CA PHE A 339 7.81 3.12 19.52
C PHE A 339 6.47 2.59 19.01
N MET A 340 6.03 1.41 19.46
CA MET A 340 4.71 0.88 19.10
C MET A 340 3.57 1.76 19.62
N ASP A 341 3.71 2.33 20.82
CA ASP A 341 2.77 3.31 21.36
C ASP A 341 2.74 4.60 20.51
N PHE A 342 3.93 5.09 20.10
CA PHE A 342 4.05 6.29 19.26
C PHE A 342 3.44 6.09 17.87
N ILE A 343 3.77 4.98 17.20
CA ILE A 343 3.33 4.75 15.82
C ILE A 343 1.80 4.59 15.70
N ALA A 344 1.12 4.21 16.79
CA ALA A 344 -0.32 4.14 16.86
C ALA A 344 -1.01 5.50 17.05
N GLN A 345 -0.26 6.58 17.34
CA GLN A 345 -0.82 7.91 17.62
C GLN A 345 -1.02 8.73 16.34
N PRO A 346 -1.97 9.70 16.35
CA PRO A 346 -2.22 10.59 15.21
C PRO A 346 -0.96 11.30 14.70
N GLN A 347 -0.10 11.77 15.61
CA GLN A 347 1.12 12.51 15.27
C GLN A 347 2.03 11.74 14.33
N ALA A 348 2.22 10.44 14.55
CA ALA A 348 3.04 9.61 13.67
C ALA A 348 2.45 9.51 12.26
N SER A 349 1.13 9.35 12.15
CA SER A 349 0.43 9.27 10.85
C SER A 349 0.42 10.61 10.13
N GLU A 350 0.15 11.71 10.84
CA GLU A 350 -0.02 13.04 10.27
C GLU A 350 1.28 13.59 9.63
N ILE A 351 2.45 13.17 10.13
CA ILE A 351 3.73 13.50 9.49
C ILE A 351 3.78 12.93 8.06
N TRP A 352 3.45 11.66 7.90
CA TRP A 352 3.49 11.04 6.57
C TRP A 352 2.34 11.50 5.69
N MET A 353 1.12 11.71 6.25
CA MET A 353 -0.02 12.26 5.52
C MET A 353 0.32 13.59 4.83
N ALA A 354 1.09 14.46 5.51
CA ALA A 354 1.52 15.75 4.98
C ALA A 354 2.55 15.63 3.85
N GLU A 355 3.29 14.53 3.77
CA GLU A 355 4.30 14.29 2.72
C GLU A 355 3.70 13.62 1.48
N GLY A 356 2.64 12.83 1.64
CA GLY A 356 1.94 12.17 0.54
C GLY A 356 2.17 10.67 0.44
N GLY A 357 1.40 10.01 -0.42
CA GLY A 357 1.49 8.56 -0.68
C GLY A 357 1.16 7.67 0.51
N PHE A 358 0.39 8.17 1.48
CA PHE A 358 0.08 7.51 2.74
C PHE A 358 -1.40 7.62 3.08
N LEU A 359 -1.98 6.54 3.52
CA LEU A 359 -3.31 6.52 4.12
C LEU A 359 -3.24 5.86 5.49
N THR A 360 -4.14 6.26 6.39
CA THR A 360 -4.22 5.67 7.73
C THR A 360 -5.65 5.23 8.04
N PRO A 361 -5.84 4.09 8.73
CA PRO A 361 -7.14 3.70 9.27
C PRO A 361 -7.52 4.45 10.54
N LEU A 362 -6.64 5.30 11.08
CA LEU A 362 -6.80 5.99 12.35
C LEU A 362 -7.83 7.12 12.25
N LYS A 363 -9.00 6.95 12.88
CA LYS A 363 -10.10 7.94 12.88
C LYS A 363 -9.76 9.25 13.58
N THR A 364 -8.78 9.23 14.47
CA THR A 364 -8.36 10.38 15.27
C THR A 364 -7.29 11.23 14.58
N ALA A 365 -6.75 10.79 13.45
CA ALA A 365 -5.87 11.61 12.61
C ALA A 365 -6.69 12.72 11.92
N ASP A 366 -6.11 13.91 11.82
CA ASP A 366 -6.74 15.03 11.13
C ASP A 366 -6.67 14.84 9.62
N ILE A 367 -7.80 14.53 8.98
CA ILE A 367 -7.91 14.31 7.52
C ILE A 367 -7.47 15.53 6.69
N ASN A 368 -7.44 16.73 7.28
CA ASN A 368 -6.94 17.92 6.60
C ASN A 368 -5.41 18.00 6.53
N LYS A 369 -4.70 17.08 7.19
CA LYS A 369 -3.25 16.91 7.07
C LYS A 369 -2.82 16.16 5.81
N TYR A 370 -3.74 15.53 5.07
CA TYR A 370 -3.37 14.98 3.77
C TYR A 370 -2.84 16.08 2.85
N LYS A 371 -1.72 15.77 2.19
CA LYS A 371 -0.94 16.70 1.36
C LYS A 371 -1.79 17.45 0.32
N ASN A 372 -2.79 16.78 -0.24
CA ASN A 372 -3.65 17.33 -1.28
C ASN A 372 -5.07 16.76 -1.24
N ALA A 373 -5.96 17.38 -2.00
CA ALA A 373 -7.37 16.96 -2.09
C ALA A 373 -7.53 15.52 -2.63
N GLN A 374 -6.63 15.07 -3.48
CA GLN A 374 -6.65 13.73 -4.06
C GLN A 374 -6.42 12.66 -2.96
N LEU A 375 -5.40 12.81 -2.12
CA LEU A 375 -5.15 11.92 -1.00
C LEU A 375 -6.28 11.97 0.03
N LYS A 376 -6.84 13.16 0.28
CA LYS A 376 -8.02 13.31 1.13
C LYS A 376 -9.19 12.50 0.59
N LYS A 377 -9.50 12.60 -0.71
CA LYS A 377 -10.54 11.82 -1.39
C LYS A 377 -10.31 10.30 -1.30
N GLN A 378 -9.05 9.85 -1.41
CA GLN A 378 -8.70 8.43 -1.21
C GLN A 378 -8.96 7.99 0.23
N GLY A 379 -8.56 8.79 1.21
CA GLY A 379 -8.83 8.54 2.62
C GLY A 379 -10.33 8.44 2.90
N GLU A 380 -11.14 9.33 2.33
CA GLU A 380 -12.60 9.31 2.45
C GLU A 380 -13.20 8.04 1.84
N ILE A 381 -12.75 7.60 0.67
CA ILE A 381 -13.19 6.34 0.04
C ILE A 381 -12.87 5.16 0.96
N PHE A 382 -11.66 5.13 1.50
CA PHE A 382 -11.22 4.07 2.39
C PHE A 382 -12.04 4.00 3.68
N LEU A 383 -12.28 5.15 4.33
CA LEU A 383 -13.05 5.22 5.58
C LEU A 383 -14.54 4.91 5.40
N ASN A 384 -15.09 5.12 4.21
CA ASN A 384 -16.50 4.91 3.87
C ASN A 384 -16.77 3.63 3.08
N ALA A 385 -15.76 2.78 2.81
CA ALA A 385 -15.94 1.55 2.07
C ALA A 385 -16.96 0.63 2.77
N THR A 386 -18.00 0.21 2.05
CA THR A 386 -19.03 -0.72 2.56
C THR A 386 -18.57 -2.18 2.52
N THR A 387 -17.76 -2.52 1.54
CA THR A 387 -17.11 -3.82 1.39
C THR A 387 -15.61 -3.58 1.24
N PHE A 388 -14.88 -3.95 2.26
CA PHE A 388 -13.42 -3.89 2.26
C PHE A 388 -12.87 -5.31 2.40
N ARG A 389 -11.87 -5.66 1.57
CA ARG A 389 -11.07 -6.86 1.76
C ARG A 389 -9.60 -6.47 1.75
N PHE A 390 -8.88 -7.06 2.68
CA PHE A 390 -7.44 -6.97 2.70
C PHE A 390 -6.87 -7.81 1.54
N ASP A 391 -5.73 -7.38 1.00
CA ASP A 391 -4.92 -8.09 0.02
C ASP A 391 -4.81 -9.57 0.36
N GLY A 392 -5.29 -10.42 -0.54
CA GLY A 392 -5.40 -11.85 -0.28
C GLY A 392 -4.04 -12.54 -0.20
N SER A 393 -3.10 -12.16 -1.08
CA SER A 393 -1.75 -12.72 -1.09
C SER A 393 -1.00 -12.38 0.19
N ASP A 394 -1.23 -11.18 0.74
CA ASP A 394 -0.62 -10.73 2.00
C ASP A 394 -1.17 -11.48 3.23
N LEU A 395 -2.39 -12.01 3.14
CA LEU A 395 -3.02 -12.82 4.19
C LEU A 395 -2.69 -14.31 4.08
N MET A 396 -2.33 -14.80 2.90
CA MET A 396 -1.96 -16.20 2.67
C MET A 396 -0.66 -16.55 3.41
N PRO A 397 -0.39 -17.84 3.70
CA PRO A 397 0.93 -18.25 4.16
C PRO A 397 2.03 -17.72 3.23
N GLY A 398 3.15 -17.22 3.77
CA GLY A 398 4.21 -16.59 2.97
C GLY A 398 4.74 -17.45 1.81
N ALA A 399 4.77 -18.79 1.97
CA ALA A 399 5.14 -19.72 0.89
C ALA A 399 4.15 -19.69 -0.29
N ILE A 400 2.91 -19.25 -0.06
CA ILE A 400 1.88 -19.12 -1.10
C ILE A 400 1.85 -17.68 -1.59
N GLY A 401 1.51 -16.71 -0.73
CA GLY A 401 1.32 -15.33 -1.12
C GLY A 401 2.58 -14.73 -1.75
N ALA A 402 3.67 -14.66 -1.00
CA ALA A 402 4.98 -14.16 -1.46
C ALA A 402 5.77 -15.18 -2.30
N GLY A 403 5.41 -16.45 -2.23
CA GLY A 403 6.10 -17.53 -2.96
C GLY A 403 5.43 -17.88 -4.26
N SER A 404 4.59 -18.92 -4.23
CA SER A 404 4.03 -19.52 -5.45
C SER A 404 3.07 -18.60 -6.21
N PHE A 405 2.35 -17.71 -5.53
CA PHE A 405 1.42 -16.79 -6.19
C PHE A 405 2.19 -15.68 -6.93
N TRP A 406 3.19 -15.02 -6.31
CA TRP A 406 4.02 -14.04 -7.03
C TRP A 406 4.68 -14.66 -8.25
N LYS A 407 5.33 -15.85 -8.06
CA LYS A 407 5.91 -16.58 -9.17
C LYS A 407 4.87 -16.92 -10.24
N GLY A 408 3.68 -17.35 -9.83
CA GLY A 408 2.58 -17.66 -10.73
C GLY A 408 2.17 -16.48 -11.60
N MET A 409 2.18 -15.25 -11.07
CA MET A 409 1.87 -14.05 -11.84
C MET A 409 2.94 -13.73 -12.89
N VAL A 410 4.21 -13.95 -12.57
CA VAL A 410 5.30 -13.83 -13.54
C VAL A 410 5.14 -14.89 -14.65
N ASP A 411 4.91 -16.15 -14.29
CA ASP A 411 4.71 -17.25 -15.23
C ASP A 411 3.48 -17.01 -16.14
N PHE A 412 2.37 -16.52 -15.54
CA PHE A 412 1.15 -16.17 -16.26
C PHE A 412 1.37 -15.07 -17.31
N SER A 413 2.01 -13.97 -16.89
CA SER A 413 2.35 -12.85 -17.78
C SER A 413 3.37 -13.25 -18.84
N SER A 414 4.19 -14.27 -18.58
CA SER A 414 5.18 -14.82 -19.51
C SER A 414 4.62 -15.88 -20.46
N GLY A 415 3.33 -16.25 -20.33
CA GLY A 415 2.65 -17.08 -21.33
C GLY A 415 1.89 -18.30 -20.81
N LYS A 416 2.10 -18.76 -19.56
CA LYS A 416 1.31 -19.86 -18.99
C LYS A 416 -0.18 -19.53 -18.99
N SER A 417 -1.03 -20.53 -19.11
CA SER A 417 -2.47 -20.39 -18.99
C SER A 417 -2.89 -20.17 -17.53
N ALA A 418 -4.08 -19.61 -17.32
CA ALA A 418 -4.66 -19.41 -15.99
C ALA A 418 -4.78 -20.76 -15.24
N LYS A 419 -5.19 -21.82 -15.94
CA LYS A 419 -5.31 -23.14 -15.36
C LYS A 419 -3.98 -23.71 -14.88
N GLU A 420 -2.93 -23.67 -15.69
CA GLU A 420 -1.59 -24.15 -15.32
C GLU A 420 -1.05 -23.42 -14.10
N VAL A 421 -1.17 -22.10 -14.08
CA VAL A 421 -0.73 -21.29 -12.92
C VAL A 421 -1.55 -21.62 -11.67
N ALA A 422 -2.85 -21.73 -11.80
CA ALA A 422 -3.75 -22.07 -10.68
C ALA A 422 -3.46 -23.47 -10.11
N ASP A 423 -3.18 -24.46 -10.98
CA ASP A 423 -2.79 -25.81 -10.57
C ASP A 423 -1.42 -25.82 -9.85
N ASP A 424 -0.44 -25.08 -10.34
CA ASP A 424 0.90 -24.97 -9.73
C ASP A 424 0.81 -24.34 -8.32
N ILE A 425 0.00 -23.27 -8.16
CA ILE A 425 -0.20 -22.62 -6.86
C ILE A 425 -0.96 -23.55 -5.91
N GLN A 426 -2.02 -24.24 -6.38
CA GLN A 426 -2.75 -25.18 -5.54
C GLN A 426 -1.85 -26.33 -5.07
N LYS A 427 -0.98 -26.86 -5.94
CA LYS A 427 0.00 -27.87 -5.55
C LYS A 427 0.93 -27.38 -4.43
N SER A 428 1.30 -26.09 -4.45
CA SER A 428 2.09 -25.49 -3.36
C SER A 428 1.29 -25.43 -2.05
N TRP A 429 0.00 -25.10 -2.11
CA TRP A 429 -0.91 -25.15 -0.97
C TRP A 429 -1.01 -26.56 -0.37
N ASP A 430 -1.18 -27.58 -1.21
CA ASP A 430 -1.33 -28.97 -0.77
C ASP A 430 -0.03 -29.52 -0.14
N ALA A 431 1.11 -28.89 -0.44
CA ALA A 431 2.42 -29.24 0.14
C ALA A 431 2.70 -28.59 1.51
N ILE A 432 1.91 -27.61 1.94
CA ILE A 432 2.02 -27.02 3.30
C ILE A 432 1.41 -28.01 4.29
N LYS A 433 2.25 -28.47 5.23
CA LYS A 433 1.86 -29.39 6.32
C LYS A 433 1.42 -28.63 7.55
#